data_0611b6ffe49d3aafb9448025a11e1b74
#
_entry.id   0611b6ffe49d3aafb9448025a11e1b74
#
_cell.length_a   1.000
_cell.length_b   1.000
_cell.length_c   1.000
_cell.angle_alpha   90.00
_cell.angle_beta   90.00
_cell.angle_gamma   90.00
#
_symmetry.space_group_name_H-M   'P 1'
#
loop_
_entity.id
_entity.type
_entity.pdbx_description
1 polymer ?
#
loop_
_entity_poly.entity_id
_entity_poly.type
_entity_poly.pdbx_seq_one_letter_code
_entity_poly.pdbx_strand_id
1 'polypeptide(L)'
;MEKLKCIVVDDEPIARDIIESFISEIPFLQLEASFGEPAKALMHLQENTIDIVFSDIEMPKFTGLELAQALTNPPVIIFITAHRNFALDGFETGASDYLVKPVRFDRFLKAVNRAKEYLSLKKTASVHQINSDRIFIKSEGKLIKILLNEILYVEAQDDYLKFVINGGSYTTLGTLKAMEEVLKLPMFFRVQRSFILNLEVVRSLNGNRIELIDGKNISVALNKKEELYLLLGIR
;
A
#
# COMPACT_ATOMS: atom_id res chain seq x y z
N MET A 1 7.03 -24.91 -3.20
CA MET A 1 6.66 -23.51 -2.98
C MET A 1 6.14 -22.94 -4.29
N GLU A 2 5.01 -22.27 -4.27
CA GLU A 2 4.48 -21.55 -5.43
C GLU A 2 5.45 -20.44 -5.82
N LYS A 3 5.80 -20.35 -7.10
CA LYS A 3 6.70 -19.30 -7.59
C LYS A 3 5.91 -18.02 -7.81
N LEU A 4 6.54 -16.87 -7.56
CA LEU A 4 5.98 -15.56 -7.84
C LEU A 4 6.13 -15.26 -9.33
N LYS A 5 5.02 -15.04 -10.01
CA LYS A 5 4.96 -14.70 -11.42
C LYS A 5 5.38 -13.25 -11.63
N CYS A 6 6.31 -13.00 -12.52
CA CYS A 6 6.78 -11.66 -12.80
C CYS A 6 6.91 -11.37 -14.29
N ILE A 7 6.82 -10.09 -14.64
CA ILE A 7 7.10 -9.58 -15.99
C ILE A 7 8.15 -8.48 -15.92
N VAL A 8 8.82 -8.25 -17.05
CA VAL A 8 9.77 -7.17 -17.26
C VAL A 8 9.22 -6.23 -18.33
N VAL A 9 9.30 -4.92 -18.10
CA VAL A 9 8.85 -3.88 -19.02
C VAL A 9 9.93 -2.81 -19.12
N ASP A 10 10.64 -2.77 -20.25
CA ASP A 10 11.72 -1.81 -20.50
C ASP A 10 11.91 -1.73 -22.03
N ASP A 11 12.01 -0.56 -22.63
CA ASP A 11 12.19 -0.42 -24.07
C ASP A 11 13.59 -0.81 -24.54
N GLU A 12 14.57 -0.81 -23.63
CA GLU A 12 15.95 -1.22 -23.88
C GLU A 12 16.12 -2.75 -23.81
N PRO A 13 16.40 -3.47 -24.92
CA PRO A 13 16.55 -4.94 -24.89
C PRO A 13 17.62 -5.44 -23.91
N ILE A 14 18.77 -4.75 -23.85
CA ILE A 14 19.89 -5.14 -22.97
C ILE A 14 19.49 -5.01 -21.48
N ALA A 15 18.70 -3.97 -21.14
CA ALA A 15 18.22 -3.82 -19.78
C ALA A 15 17.26 -4.94 -19.38
N ARG A 16 16.39 -5.37 -20.29
CA ARG A 16 15.52 -6.54 -20.08
C ARG A 16 16.31 -7.80 -19.86
N ASP A 17 17.29 -8.09 -20.74
CA ASP A 17 18.13 -9.30 -20.65
C ASP A 17 18.85 -9.39 -19.29
N ILE A 18 19.32 -8.28 -18.74
CA ILE A 18 19.98 -8.23 -17.43
C ILE A 18 18.99 -8.63 -16.33
N ILE A 19 17.78 -8.06 -16.32
CA ILE A 19 16.77 -8.36 -15.31
C ILE A 19 16.26 -9.79 -15.44
N GLU A 20 16.05 -10.27 -16.66
CA GLU A 20 15.68 -11.67 -16.94
C GLU A 20 16.74 -12.65 -16.43
N SER A 21 18.03 -12.33 -16.65
CA SER A 21 19.12 -13.11 -16.07
C SER A 21 19.06 -13.17 -14.54
N PHE A 22 18.82 -12.03 -13.88
CA PHE A 22 18.70 -12.00 -12.43
C PHE A 22 17.48 -12.78 -11.92
N ILE A 23 16.35 -12.70 -12.64
CA ILE A 23 15.14 -13.48 -12.32
C ILE A 23 15.47 -14.99 -12.38
N SER A 24 16.20 -15.43 -13.40
CA SER A 24 16.54 -16.84 -13.58
C SER A 24 17.40 -17.41 -12.43
N GLU A 25 18.19 -16.59 -11.76
CA GLU A 25 19.03 -16.97 -10.62
C GLU A 25 18.23 -17.10 -9.30
N ILE A 26 16.97 -16.62 -9.26
CA ILE A 26 16.17 -16.61 -8.02
C ILE A 26 15.09 -17.69 -8.06
N PRO A 27 15.21 -18.77 -7.26
CA PRO A 27 14.37 -19.97 -7.38
C PRO A 27 12.88 -19.74 -7.16
N PHE A 28 12.49 -18.68 -6.43
CA PHE A 28 11.11 -18.37 -6.12
C PHE A 28 10.44 -17.40 -7.11
N LEU A 29 11.17 -16.91 -8.12
CA LEU A 29 10.63 -16.11 -9.22
C LEU A 29 10.36 -16.98 -10.46
N GLN A 30 9.39 -16.56 -11.25
CA GLN A 30 9.06 -17.12 -12.56
C GLN A 30 8.76 -15.99 -13.53
N LEU A 31 9.62 -15.85 -14.53
CA LEU A 31 9.34 -14.90 -15.63
C LEU A 31 8.21 -15.46 -16.50
N GLU A 32 7.12 -14.69 -16.62
CA GLU A 32 5.99 -15.04 -17.49
C GLU A 32 6.12 -14.38 -18.87
N ALA A 33 6.57 -13.12 -18.91
CA ALA A 33 6.74 -12.37 -20.16
C ALA A 33 7.68 -11.18 -20.00
N SER A 34 8.17 -10.65 -21.13
CA SER A 34 9.02 -9.48 -21.22
C SER A 34 8.53 -8.57 -22.36
N PHE A 35 8.40 -7.29 -22.08
CA PHE A 35 7.80 -6.32 -22.98
C PHE A 35 8.72 -5.13 -23.22
N GLY A 36 8.93 -4.77 -24.50
CA GLY A 36 9.58 -3.51 -24.89
C GLY A 36 8.60 -2.35 -25.04
N GLU A 37 7.29 -2.61 -24.87
CA GLU A 37 6.24 -1.62 -25.01
C GLU A 37 5.27 -1.70 -23.84
N PRO A 38 5.10 -0.63 -23.04
CA PRO A 38 4.20 -0.62 -21.86
C PRO A 38 2.75 -0.92 -22.18
N ALA A 39 2.27 -0.54 -23.38
CA ALA A 39 0.89 -0.81 -23.80
C ALA A 39 0.61 -2.32 -23.94
N LYS A 40 1.58 -3.10 -24.43
CA LYS A 40 1.47 -4.56 -24.50
C LYS A 40 1.50 -5.20 -23.11
N ALA A 41 2.33 -4.65 -22.21
CA ALA A 41 2.37 -5.07 -20.82
C ALA A 41 1.03 -4.81 -20.11
N LEU A 42 0.40 -3.65 -20.35
CA LEU A 42 -0.91 -3.32 -19.80
C LEU A 42 -1.98 -4.33 -20.21
N MET A 43 -2.06 -4.67 -21.50
CA MET A 43 -2.99 -5.69 -22.00
C MET A 43 -2.76 -7.04 -21.32
N HIS A 44 -1.49 -7.46 -21.23
CA HIS A 44 -1.13 -8.71 -20.55
C HIS A 44 -1.53 -8.72 -19.07
N LEU A 45 -1.34 -7.60 -18.36
CA LEU A 45 -1.70 -7.45 -16.94
C LEU A 45 -3.21 -7.44 -16.70
N GLN A 46 -4.03 -7.08 -17.68
CA GLN A 46 -5.49 -7.16 -17.60
C GLN A 46 -6.01 -8.59 -17.74
N GLU A 47 -5.30 -9.44 -18.46
CA GLU A 47 -5.71 -10.81 -18.76
C GLU A 47 -5.06 -11.86 -17.83
N ASN A 48 -3.94 -11.53 -17.20
CA ASN A 48 -3.13 -12.47 -16.44
C ASN A 48 -2.87 -11.99 -15.01
N THR A 49 -2.83 -12.92 -14.08
CA THR A 49 -2.43 -12.63 -12.70
C THR A 49 -0.91 -12.65 -12.58
N ILE A 50 -0.34 -11.48 -12.33
CA ILE A 50 1.09 -11.26 -12.13
C ILE A 50 1.31 -10.78 -10.69
N ASP A 51 2.34 -11.30 -10.03
CA ASP A 51 2.70 -10.92 -8.66
C ASP A 51 3.61 -9.69 -8.62
N ILE A 52 4.60 -9.60 -9.53
CA ILE A 52 5.63 -8.56 -9.57
C ILE A 52 5.83 -8.03 -10.99
N VAL A 53 5.91 -6.71 -11.13
CA VAL A 53 6.30 -6.02 -12.36
C VAL A 53 7.62 -5.30 -12.12
N PHE A 54 8.62 -5.60 -12.93
CA PHE A 54 9.84 -4.82 -13.05
C PHE A 54 9.67 -3.87 -14.23
N SER A 55 9.57 -2.57 -13.99
CA SER A 55 9.28 -1.60 -15.05
C SER A 55 10.30 -0.47 -15.06
N ASP A 56 10.82 -0.15 -16.24
CA ASP A 56 11.44 1.16 -16.40
C ASP A 56 10.40 2.26 -16.19
N ILE A 57 10.87 3.40 -15.69
CA ILE A 57 10.04 4.60 -15.54
C ILE A 57 9.93 5.33 -16.86
N GLU A 58 11.07 5.54 -17.53
CA GLU A 58 11.16 6.37 -18.72
C GLU A 58 11.12 5.50 -19.99
N MET A 59 9.92 5.34 -20.54
CA MET A 59 9.71 4.66 -21.81
C MET A 59 8.98 5.56 -22.79
N PRO A 60 9.21 5.41 -24.11
CA PRO A 60 8.54 6.22 -25.12
C PRO A 60 7.02 6.08 -25.09
N LYS A 61 6.29 7.18 -25.26
CA LYS A 61 4.83 7.29 -25.39
C LYS A 61 4.03 7.00 -24.11
N PHE A 62 4.45 6.09 -23.28
CA PHE A 62 3.71 5.65 -22.10
C PHE A 62 4.71 5.20 -21.04
N THR A 63 4.80 5.95 -19.97
CA THR A 63 5.78 5.74 -18.90
C THR A 63 5.41 4.57 -17.98
N GLY A 64 6.38 4.04 -17.25
CA GLY A 64 6.12 3.02 -16.22
C GLY A 64 5.21 3.53 -15.08
N LEU A 65 5.24 4.82 -14.78
CA LEU A 65 4.35 5.45 -13.80
C LEU A 65 2.90 5.47 -14.31
N GLU A 66 2.68 5.83 -15.58
CA GLU A 66 1.36 5.80 -16.20
C GLU A 66 0.82 4.36 -16.30
N LEU A 67 1.70 3.37 -16.57
CA LEU A 67 1.34 1.95 -16.54
C LEU A 67 0.81 1.56 -15.15
N ALA A 68 1.50 1.96 -14.09
CA ALA A 68 1.09 1.69 -12.72
C ALA A 68 -0.26 2.32 -12.37
N GLN A 69 -0.48 3.57 -12.79
CA GLN A 69 -1.72 4.31 -12.54
C GLN A 69 -2.92 3.78 -13.33
N ALA A 70 -2.69 3.17 -14.49
CA ALA A 70 -3.75 2.60 -15.33
C ALA A 70 -4.35 1.30 -14.76
N LEU A 71 -3.72 0.69 -13.75
CA LEU A 71 -4.16 -0.55 -13.13
C LEU A 71 -5.04 -0.29 -11.90
N THR A 72 -6.25 -0.83 -11.88
CA THR A 72 -7.17 -0.72 -10.73
C THR A 72 -6.69 -1.50 -9.51
N ASN A 73 -6.02 -2.62 -9.72
CA ASN A 73 -5.45 -3.45 -8.65
C ASN A 73 -4.03 -3.88 -9.07
N PRO A 74 -3.04 -2.98 -8.94
CA PRO A 74 -1.71 -3.24 -9.43
C PRO A 74 -1.02 -4.38 -8.68
N PRO A 75 -0.21 -5.19 -9.38
CA PRO A 75 0.77 -6.07 -8.76
C PRO A 75 1.80 -5.26 -7.98
N VAL A 76 2.72 -5.94 -7.32
CA VAL A 76 3.89 -5.27 -6.72
C VAL A 76 4.75 -4.70 -7.85
N ILE A 77 4.98 -3.39 -7.84
CA ILE A 77 5.80 -2.73 -8.86
C ILE A 77 7.16 -2.37 -8.25
N ILE A 78 8.22 -2.79 -8.94
CA ILE A 78 9.60 -2.41 -8.67
C ILE A 78 10.08 -1.61 -9.88
N PHE A 79 10.28 -0.31 -9.70
CA PHE A 79 10.76 0.53 -10.76
C PHE A 79 12.27 0.42 -10.96
N ILE A 80 12.68 0.51 -12.22
CA ILE A 80 14.08 0.53 -12.65
C ILE A 80 14.27 1.86 -13.39
N THR A 81 15.29 2.66 -13.05
CA THR A 81 15.46 3.99 -13.62
C THR A 81 16.91 4.41 -13.71
N ALA A 82 17.27 5.20 -14.72
CA ALA A 82 18.57 5.86 -14.80
C ALA A 82 18.71 7.02 -13.79
N HIS A 83 17.61 7.58 -13.31
CA HIS A 83 17.58 8.79 -12.49
C HIS A 83 17.41 8.51 -10.99
N ARG A 84 18.40 8.93 -10.20
CA ARG A 84 18.36 8.77 -8.73
C ARG A 84 17.26 9.59 -8.04
N ASN A 85 16.81 10.68 -8.66
CA ASN A 85 15.82 11.59 -8.07
C ASN A 85 14.41 10.96 -7.97
N PHE A 86 14.04 10.08 -8.89
CA PHE A 86 12.77 9.35 -8.79
C PHE A 86 12.67 8.43 -7.57
N ALA A 87 13.81 8.02 -7.01
CA ALA A 87 13.83 7.25 -5.76
C ALA A 87 13.44 8.09 -4.54
N LEU A 88 13.55 9.42 -4.60
CA LEU A 88 13.18 10.36 -3.53
C LEU A 88 11.71 10.78 -3.63
N ASP A 89 11.17 10.95 -4.85
CA ASP A 89 9.77 11.35 -5.09
C ASP A 89 8.80 10.14 -5.13
N GLY A 90 9.34 8.92 -5.06
CA GLY A 90 8.61 7.67 -5.29
C GLY A 90 7.59 7.25 -4.23
N PHE A 91 7.48 7.96 -3.12
CA PHE A 91 6.51 7.65 -2.06
C PHE A 91 5.04 7.90 -2.47
N GLU A 92 4.79 8.70 -3.51
CA GLU A 92 3.42 8.99 -3.97
C GLU A 92 2.86 7.93 -4.95
N THR A 93 3.71 7.07 -5.53
CA THR A 93 3.30 6.16 -6.61
C THR A 93 2.84 4.78 -6.15
N GLY A 94 2.99 4.45 -4.87
CA GLY A 94 2.65 3.12 -4.33
C GLY A 94 3.62 1.99 -4.73
N ALA A 95 4.78 2.33 -5.30
CA ALA A 95 5.82 1.37 -5.66
C ALA A 95 6.45 0.73 -4.41
N SER A 96 6.80 -0.56 -4.52
CA SER A 96 7.44 -1.29 -3.43
C SER A 96 8.93 -1.02 -3.31
N ASP A 97 9.60 -0.70 -4.40
CA ASP A 97 11.03 -0.38 -4.42
C ASP A 97 11.47 0.29 -5.73
N TYR A 98 12.68 0.88 -5.71
CA TYR A 98 13.33 1.53 -6.85
C TYR A 98 14.75 0.99 -7.03
N LEU A 99 15.09 0.63 -8.27
CA LEU A 99 16.43 0.18 -8.68
C LEU A 99 17.04 1.19 -9.64
N VAL A 100 18.24 1.67 -9.34
CA VAL A 100 18.95 2.61 -10.21
C VAL A 100 19.83 1.83 -11.18
N LYS A 101 19.75 2.15 -12.48
CA LYS A 101 20.64 1.61 -13.52
C LYS A 101 22.07 2.17 -13.33
N PRO A 102 23.15 1.36 -13.47
CA PRO A 102 23.12 -0.08 -13.73
C PRO A 102 22.70 -0.88 -12.50
N VAL A 103 21.73 -1.79 -12.68
CA VAL A 103 21.18 -2.59 -11.59
C VAL A 103 22.20 -3.61 -11.14
N ARG A 104 22.47 -3.65 -9.82
CA ARG A 104 23.34 -4.65 -9.21
C ARG A 104 22.51 -5.79 -8.65
N PHE A 105 23.01 -7.01 -8.81
CA PHE A 105 22.28 -8.21 -8.34
C PHE A 105 21.96 -8.18 -6.84
N ASP A 106 22.89 -7.71 -6.00
CA ASP A 106 22.66 -7.60 -4.55
C ASP A 106 21.50 -6.66 -4.21
N ARG A 107 21.33 -5.55 -4.97
CA ARG A 107 20.25 -4.62 -4.80
C ARG A 107 18.92 -5.17 -5.34
N PHE A 108 18.97 -5.86 -6.50
CA PHE A 108 17.83 -6.58 -7.06
C PHE A 108 17.29 -7.64 -6.08
N LEU A 109 18.19 -8.47 -5.51
CA LEU A 109 17.83 -9.50 -4.54
C LEU A 109 17.14 -8.92 -3.29
N LYS A 110 17.60 -7.76 -2.81
CA LYS A 110 16.93 -7.06 -1.68
C LYS A 110 15.53 -6.61 -2.04
N ALA A 111 15.33 -6.05 -3.24
CA ALA A 111 14.02 -5.58 -3.70
C ALA A 111 13.01 -6.73 -3.83
N VAL A 112 13.41 -7.84 -4.45
CA VAL A 112 12.51 -9.00 -4.62
C VAL A 112 12.21 -9.73 -3.30
N ASN A 113 13.15 -9.74 -2.34
CA ASN A 113 12.85 -10.28 -1.01
C ASN A 113 11.83 -9.42 -0.26
N ARG A 114 11.90 -8.08 -0.35
CA ARG A 114 10.87 -7.18 0.18
C ARG A 114 9.52 -7.40 -0.48
N ALA A 115 9.50 -7.51 -1.82
CA ALA A 115 8.28 -7.80 -2.56
C ALA A 115 7.66 -9.15 -2.13
N LYS A 116 8.47 -10.19 -1.96
CA LYS A 116 8.04 -11.50 -1.46
C LYS A 116 7.45 -11.42 -0.06
N GLU A 117 8.10 -10.71 0.85
CA GLU A 117 7.60 -10.48 2.22
C GLU A 117 6.26 -9.74 2.18
N TYR A 118 6.16 -8.67 1.41
CA TYR A 118 4.91 -7.91 1.24
C TYR A 118 3.78 -8.80 0.67
N LEU A 119 4.05 -9.58 -0.38
CA LEU A 119 3.05 -10.48 -0.98
C LEU A 119 2.65 -11.60 -0.02
N SER A 120 3.57 -12.11 0.79
CA SER A 120 3.25 -13.12 1.81
C SER A 120 2.33 -12.55 2.89
N LEU A 121 2.59 -11.32 3.33
CA LEU A 121 1.73 -10.60 4.27
C LEU A 121 0.36 -10.29 3.65
N LYS A 122 0.31 -9.88 2.37
CA LYS A 122 -0.94 -9.63 1.64
C LYS A 122 -1.75 -10.92 1.43
N LYS A 123 -1.10 -12.04 1.08
CA LYS A 123 -1.75 -13.37 0.99
C LYS A 123 -2.25 -13.84 2.38
N THR A 124 -1.49 -13.62 3.43
CA THR A 124 -1.91 -13.94 4.81
C THR A 124 -3.08 -13.04 5.25
N ALA A 125 -3.07 -11.76 4.87
CA ALA A 125 -4.18 -10.85 5.11
C ALA A 125 -5.43 -11.22 4.30
N SER A 126 -5.30 -11.70 3.07
CA SER A 126 -6.45 -12.16 2.25
C SER A 126 -7.01 -13.53 2.70
N VAL A 127 -6.18 -14.40 3.28
CA VAL A 127 -6.65 -15.64 3.95
C VAL A 127 -7.26 -15.31 5.32
N HIS A 128 -6.93 -14.14 5.93
CA HIS A 128 -7.53 -13.62 7.14
C HIS A 128 -8.66 -12.61 6.90
N GLN A 129 -9.32 -12.64 5.74
CA GLN A 129 -10.68 -12.08 5.56
C GLN A 129 -11.75 -12.91 6.29
N ILE A 130 -11.35 -13.80 7.19
CA ILE A 130 -12.18 -14.36 8.22
C ILE A 130 -11.97 -13.47 9.45
N ASN A 131 -12.84 -12.43 9.63
CA ASN A 131 -13.03 -11.72 10.91
C ASN A 131 -11.71 -11.50 11.71
N SER A 132 -10.73 -10.82 11.15
CA SER A 132 -9.62 -10.37 11.98
C SER A 132 -10.13 -9.20 12.83
N ASP A 133 -10.57 -9.53 14.04
CA ASP A 133 -10.97 -8.60 15.10
C ASP A 133 -9.77 -7.80 15.64
N ARG A 134 -8.58 -7.93 15.02
CA ARG A 134 -7.31 -7.42 15.52
C ARG A 134 -6.33 -7.00 14.45
N ILE A 135 -5.44 -6.10 14.80
CA ILE A 135 -4.26 -5.73 14.01
C ILE A 135 -2.99 -5.92 14.84
N PHE A 136 -1.86 -5.99 14.17
CA PHE A 136 -0.55 -5.96 14.81
C PHE A 136 0.22 -4.74 14.30
N ILE A 137 0.71 -3.91 15.22
CA ILE A 137 1.54 -2.75 14.89
C ILE A 137 2.91 -2.88 15.56
N LYS A 138 3.94 -2.31 14.95
CA LYS A 138 5.28 -2.26 15.54
C LYS A 138 5.44 -0.93 16.28
N SER A 139 5.50 -0.96 17.60
CA SER A 139 5.68 0.21 18.47
C SER A 139 6.84 -0.05 19.43
N GLU A 140 7.78 0.90 19.51
CA GLU A 140 8.97 0.82 20.39
C GLU A 140 9.75 -0.51 20.24
N GLY A 141 9.89 -0.99 19.01
CA GLY A 141 10.60 -2.25 18.71
C GLY A 141 9.81 -3.52 19.03
N LYS A 142 8.61 -3.43 19.57
CA LYS A 142 7.74 -4.56 19.92
C LYS A 142 6.58 -4.67 18.94
N LEU A 143 6.11 -5.90 18.72
CA LEU A 143 4.87 -6.16 17.98
C LEU A 143 3.69 -6.15 18.95
N ILE A 144 2.83 -5.14 18.84
CA ILE A 144 1.67 -4.93 19.71
C ILE A 144 0.41 -5.41 18.99
N LYS A 145 -0.33 -6.31 19.63
CA LYS A 145 -1.66 -6.73 19.20
C LYS A 145 -2.70 -5.74 19.71
N ILE A 146 -3.55 -5.22 18.82
CA ILE A 146 -4.67 -4.33 19.15
C ILE A 146 -5.95 -4.95 18.58
N LEU A 147 -7.00 -5.07 19.37
CA LEU A 147 -8.31 -5.46 18.89
C LEU A 147 -8.97 -4.25 18.19
N LEU A 148 -9.65 -4.48 17.08
CA LEU A 148 -10.27 -3.39 16.31
C LEU A 148 -11.30 -2.62 17.15
N ASN A 149 -12.08 -3.31 17.97
CA ASN A 149 -13.07 -2.70 18.85
C ASN A 149 -12.47 -1.88 20.00
N GLU A 150 -11.17 -2.04 20.31
CA GLU A 150 -10.45 -1.22 21.27
C GLU A 150 -10.00 0.11 20.70
N ILE A 151 -9.88 0.21 19.34
CA ILE A 151 -9.42 1.43 18.67
C ILE A 151 -10.53 2.47 18.68
N LEU A 152 -10.25 3.63 19.28
CA LEU A 152 -11.13 4.79 19.24
C LEU A 152 -10.91 5.58 17.95
N TYR A 153 -9.66 5.90 17.64
CA TYR A 153 -9.28 6.58 16.41
C TYR A 153 -7.78 6.39 16.12
N VAL A 154 -7.39 6.68 14.90
CA VAL A 154 -5.99 6.77 14.46
C VAL A 154 -5.72 8.18 13.97
N GLU A 155 -4.69 8.80 14.52
CA GLU A 155 -4.25 10.16 14.22
C GLU A 155 -2.89 10.13 13.51
N ALA A 156 -2.76 10.84 12.38
CA ALA A 156 -1.49 11.05 11.72
C ALA A 156 -0.68 12.12 12.45
N GLN A 157 0.57 11.82 12.75
CA GLN A 157 1.55 12.72 13.37
C GLN A 157 2.86 12.64 12.57
N ASP A 158 3.02 13.52 11.58
CA ASP A 158 4.10 13.49 10.60
C ASP A 158 4.22 12.10 9.93
N ASP A 159 5.34 11.41 10.10
CA ASP A 159 5.61 10.07 9.55
C ASP A 159 5.03 8.93 10.40
N TYR A 160 4.35 9.25 11.50
CA TYR A 160 3.84 8.28 12.45
C TYR A 160 2.32 8.29 12.51
N LEU A 161 1.77 7.13 12.87
CA LEU A 161 0.37 6.95 13.23
C LEU A 161 0.25 6.69 14.73
N LYS A 162 -0.57 7.49 15.40
CA LYS A 162 -0.94 7.29 16.79
C LYS A 162 -2.29 6.56 16.83
N PHE A 163 -2.26 5.32 17.30
CA PHE A 163 -3.46 4.53 17.63
C PHE A 163 -3.90 4.87 19.03
N VAL A 164 -5.07 5.43 19.18
CA VAL A 164 -5.67 5.69 20.49
C VAL A 164 -6.69 4.59 20.77
N ILE A 165 -6.48 3.91 21.88
CA ILE A 165 -7.32 2.80 22.34
C ILE A 165 -7.90 3.10 23.72
N ASN A 166 -8.84 2.28 24.19
CA ASN A 166 -9.32 2.37 25.57
C ASN A 166 -8.16 2.14 26.54
N GLY A 167 -7.79 3.20 27.28
CA GLY A 167 -6.76 3.14 28.32
C GLY A 167 -5.33 3.44 27.88
N GLY A 168 -5.10 3.87 26.62
CA GLY A 168 -3.74 4.24 26.19
C GLY A 168 -3.59 4.57 24.71
N SER A 169 -2.35 4.63 24.27
CA SER A 169 -2.04 4.83 22.86
C SER A 169 -0.72 4.18 22.46
N TYR A 170 -0.62 3.82 21.19
CA TYR A 170 0.60 3.31 20.58
C TYR A 170 0.94 4.10 19.33
N THR A 171 2.23 4.27 19.07
CA THR A 171 2.71 5.00 17.89
C THR A 171 3.52 4.06 17.00
N THR A 172 3.23 4.07 15.71
CA THR A 172 3.94 3.26 14.70
C THR A 172 4.25 4.10 13.47
N LEU A 173 5.31 3.75 12.76
CA LEU A 173 5.63 4.35 11.46
C LEU A 173 4.58 3.91 10.43
N GLY A 174 4.04 4.85 9.64
CA GLY A 174 3.05 4.51 8.61
C GLY A 174 2.22 5.70 8.16
N THR A 175 1.34 5.45 7.18
CA THR A 175 0.44 6.47 6.62
C THR A 175 -1.03 6.11 6.83
N LEU A 176 -1.89 7.13 6.98
CA LEU A 176 -3.34 6.90 7.06
C LEU A 176 -3.90 6.25 5.79
N LYS A 177 -3.32 6.53 4.62
CA LYS A 177 -3.74 5.91 3.35
C LYS A 177 -3.57 4.39 3.40
N ALA A 178 -2.41 3.91 3.88
CA ALA A 178 -2.19 2.48 4.04
C ALA A 178 -3.10 1.87 5.12
N MET A 179 -3.39 2.62 6.18
CA MET A 179 -4.25 2.15 7.27
C MET A 179 -5.74 2.13 6.89
N GLU A 180 -6.19 2.98 5.98
CA GLU A 180 -7.54 2.98 5.42
C GLU A 180 -7.88 1.67 4.68
N GLU A 181 -6.86 1.00 4.12
CA GLU A 181 -7.01 -0.33 3.51
C GLU A 181 -7.21 -1.45 4.54
N VAL A 182 -6.83 -1.23 5.78
CA VAL A 182 -6.93 -2.19 6.89
C VAL A 182 -8.15 -1.90 7.75
N LEU A 183 -8.35 -0.64 8.13
CA LEU A 183 -9.46 -0.16 8.94
C LEU A 183 -10.62 0.28 8.05
N LYS A 184 -11.52 -0.67 7.75
CA LYS A 184 -12.59 -0.49 6.75
C LYS A 184 -13.97 -0.27 7.38
N LEU A 185 -14.89 0.21 6.55
CA LEU A 185 -16.32 0.19 6.85
C LEU A 185 -16.81 -1.24 7.16
N PRO A 186 -17.85 -1.37 7.99
CA PRO A 186 -18.66 -0.28 8.57
C PRO A 186 -18.08 0.35 9.84
N MET A 187 -17.03 -0.22 10.42
CA MET A 187 -16.54 0.19 11.75
C MET A 187 -15.68 1.46 11.68
N PHE A 188 -14.85 1.63 10.65
CA PHE A 188 -13.92 2.75 10.56
C PHE A 188 -14.18 3.65 9.37
N PHE A 189 -14.02 4.95 9.59
CA PHE A 189 -14.19 5.96 8.56
C PHE A 189 -13.15 7.07 8.66
N ARG A 190 -12.55 7.43 7.52
CA ARG A 190 -11.62 8.55 7.44
C ARG A 190 -12.38 9.86 7.34
N VAL A 191 -12.46 10.60 8.43
CA VAL A 191 -13.24 11.85 8.53
C VAL A 191 -12.50 13.06 8.02
N GLN A 192 -11.16 13.01 7.98
CA GLN A 192 -10.33 14.08 7.42
C GLN A 192 -8.90 13.55 7.12
N ARG A 193 -8.04 14.43 6.59
CA ARG A 193 -6.68 14.05 6.15
C ARG A 193 -5.83 13.39 7.23
N SER A 194 -6.04 13.74 8.50
CA SER A 194 -5.23 13.30 9.64
C SER A 194 -5.95 12.37 10.61
N PHE A 195 -7.21 11.96 10.36
CA PHE A 195 -7.96 11.10 11.27
C PHE A 195 -8.78 10.01 10.56
N ILE A 196 -8.63 8.77 11.04
CA ILE A 196 -9.57 7.67 10.87
C ILE A 196 -10.19 7.40 12.23
N LEU A 197 -11.51 7.35 12.33
CA LEU A 197 -12.17 7.07 13.61
C LEU A 197 -13.05 5.82 13.53
N ASN A 198 -13.23 5.19 14.66
CA ASN A 198 -14.21 4.15 14.86
C ASN A 198 -15.58 4.80 15.01
N LEU A 199 -16.55 4.42 14.17
CA LEU A 199 -17.90 4.98 14.17
C LEU A 199 -18.70 4.59 15.41
N GLU A 200 -18.40 3.44 16.02
CA GLU A 200 -19.08 2.95 17.23
C GLU A 200 -18.79 3.79 18.48
N VAL A 201 -17.70 4.60 18.45
CA VAL A 201 -17.32 5.44 19.59
C VAL A 201 -17.78 6.90 19.45
N VAL A 202 -18.57 7.20 18.45
CA VAL A 202 -19.16 8.52 18.28
C VAL A 202 -20.25 8.74 19.32
N ARG A 203 -20.07 9.76 20.17
CA ARG A 203 -21.02 10.14 21.22
C ARG A 203 -22.03 11.18 20.75
N SER A 204 -21.52 12.21 20.11
CA SER A 204 -22.37 13.31 19.61
C SER A 204 -21.81 13.97 18.36
N LEU A 205 -22.69 14.61 17.60
CA LEU A 205 -22.39 15.41 16.41
C LEU A 205 -22.94 16.82 16.59
N ASN A 206 -22.08 17.81 16.41
CA ASN A 206 -22.50 19.22 16.41
C ASN A 206 -21.88 19.93 15.20
N GLY A 207 -22.71 20.16 14.17
CA GLY A 207 -22.27 20.76 12.91
C GLY A 207 -21.25 19.88 12.19
N ASN A 208 -19.99 20.29 12.17
CA ASN A 208 -18.85 19.55 11.57
C ASN A 208 -17.88 19.00 12.63
N ARG A 209 -18.31 18.91 13.90
CA ARG A 209 -17.53 18.36 14.99
C ARG A 209 -18.17 17.10 15.52
N ILE A 210 -17.33 16.09 15.74
CA ILE A 210 -17.67 14.81 16.39
C ILE A 210 -17.07 14.84 17.78
N GLU A 211 -17.87 14.53 18.79
CA GLU A 211 -17.38 14.19 20.12
C GLU A 211 -17.36 12.68 20.26
N LEU A 212 -16.24 12.14 20.69
CA LEU A 212 -16.05 10.71 20.98
C LEU A 212 -16.34 10.40 22.45
N ILE A 213 -16.47 9.11 22.76
CA ILE A 213 -16.78 8.63 24.13
C ILE A 213 -15.71 9.03 25.16
N ASP A 214 -14.45 9.24 24.75
CA ASP A 214 -13.33 9.73 25.56
C ASP A 214 -13.33 11.26 25.75
N GLY A 215 -14.30 11.98 25.16
CA GLY A 215 -14.40 13.44 25.18
C GLY A 215 -13.56 14.17 24.12
N LYS A 216 -12.82 13.44 23.31
CA LYS A 216 -12.06 14.05 22.17
C LYS A 216 -13.03 14.62 21.14
N ASN A 217 -12.74 15.86 20.71
CA ASN A 217 -13.47 16.50 19.63
C ASN A 217 -12.66 16.47 18.35
N ILE A 218 -13.23 15.94 17.28
CA ILE A 218 -12.59 15.82 15.96
C ILE A 218 -13.43 16.56 14.93
N SER A 219 -12.79 17.40 14.10
CA SER A 219 -13.47 18.08 13.00
C SER A 219 -13.61 17.15 11.80
N VAL A 220 -14.75 17.18 11.13
CA VAL A 220 -15.03 16.44 9.90
C VAL A 220 -14.76 17.33 8.69
N ALA A 221 -14.08 16.82 7.68
CA ALA A 221 -13.91 17.53 6.42
C ALA A 221 -15.28 17.76 5.75
N LEU A 222 -15.50 18.93 5.17
CA LEU A 222 -16.82 19.31 4.60
C LEU A 222 -17.31 18.29 3.56
N ASN A 223 -16.42 17.80 2.72
CA ASN A 223 -16.71 16.79 1.69
C ASN A 223 -16.95 15.38 2.25
N LYS A 224 -16.71 15.13 3.54
CA LYS A 224 -16.93 13.84 4.22
C LYS A 224 -18.18 13.86 5.12
N LYS A 225 -18.81 14.99 5.28
CA LYS A 225 -19.92 15.18 6.21
C LYS A 225 -21.15 14.37 5.81
N GLU A 226 -21.57 14.45 4.55
CA GLU A 226 -22.77 13.75 4.06
C GLU A 226 -22.59 12.23 4.15
N GLU A 227 -21.43 11.73 3.74
CA GLU A 227 -21.09 10.31 3.83
C GLU A 227 -21.12 9.82 5.29
N LEU A 228 -20.56 10.60 6.21
CA LEU A 228 -20.59 10.29 7.64
C LEU A 228 -22.02 10.21 8.20
N TYR A 229 -22.89 11.16 7.85
CA TYR A 229 -24.28 11.19 8.30
C TYR A 229 -25.02 9.94 7.84
N LEU A 230 -24.83 9.55 6.58
CA LEU A 230 -25.39 8.29 6.05
C LEU A 230 -24.91 7.07 6.81
N LEU A 231 -23.61 6.99 7.09
CA LEU A 231 -23.01 5.86 7.83
C LEU A 231 -23.52 5.76 9.28
N LEU A 232 -23.81 6.89 9.91
CA LEU A 232 -24.38 6.96 11.27
C LEU A 232 -25.91 6.83 11.28
N GLY A 233 -26.57 6.66 10.14
CA GLY A 233 -28.03 6.55 10.05
C GLY A 233 -28.79 7.83 10.37
N ILE A 234 -28.13 9.00 10.30
CA ILE A 234 -28.71 10.31 10.57
C ILE A 234 -29.26 10.86 9.25
N ARG A 235 -30.57 11.19 9.24
CA ARG A 235 -31.27 11.81 8.10
C ARG A 235 -31.27 13.32 8.20
#